data_53466940ea21d0e3827a2e02dab22ffa
#
_entry.id   53466940ea21d0e3827a2e02dab22ffa
#
_cell.length_a   1.000
_cell.length_b   1.000
_cell.length_c   1.000
_cell.angle_alpha   90.00
_cell.angle_beta   90.00
_cell.angle_gamma   90.00
#
_symmetry.space_group_name_H-M   'P 1'
#
loop_
_entity.id
_entity.type
_entity.pdbx_description
1 polymer ?
#
loop_
_entity_poly.entity_id
_entity_poly.type
_entity_poly.pdbx_seq_one_letter_code
_entity_poly.pdbx_strand_id
1 'polypeptide(L)' 'KIFQQSYKMEIKNAQYVKHKLLGDITHINAQIDGVNSDVPLDPDNIHYAEILKQVKEGTLTIKDAD' A
#
# COMPACT_ATOMS: atom_id res chain seq x y z
N LYS A 1 14.98 30.82 1.72
CA LYS A 1 13.92 29.87 1.48
C LYS A 1 14.28 28.44 1.87
N ILE A 2 13.42 27.82 2.58
CA ILE A 2 13.62 26.45 2.97
C ILE A 2 13.14 25.53 1.87
N PHE A 3 14.02 24.74 1.40
CA PHE A 3 13.65 23.71 0.48
C PHE A 3 13.39 22.45 1.25
N GLN A 4 12.22 21.93 1.12
CA GLN A 4 11.87 20.73 1.79
C GLN A 4 11.64 19.63 0.78
N GLN A 5 12.43 18.63 0.88
CA GLN A 5 12.27 17.50 0.00
C GLN A 5 11.44 16.44 0.71
N SER A 6 10.27 16.23 0.21
CA SER A 6 9.41 15.19 0.76
C SER A 6 9.87 13.84 0.27
N TYR A 7 10.04 12.94 1.20
CA TYR A 7 10.30 11.56 0.86
C TYR A 7 8.98 10.94 0.39
N LYS A 8 9.00 10.38 -0.79
CA LYS A 8 7.83 9.69 -1.31
C LYS A 8 8.14 8.21 -1.45
N MET A 9 7.37 7.38 -0.77
CA MET A 9 7.53 5.94 -0.89
C MET A 9 7.23 5.49 -2.30
N GLU A 10 8.11 4.68 -2.84
CA GLU A 10 7.87 4.05 -4.12
C GLU A 10 7.16 2.74 -3.89
N ILE A 11 5.88 2.68 -4.25
CA ILE A 11 5.05 1.51 -3.98
C ILE A 11 4.70 0.86 -5.31
N LYS A 12 4.98 -0.43 -5.42
CA LYS A 12 4.73 -1.19 -6.63
C LYS A 12 4.08 -2.52 -6.31
N ASN A 13 3.39 -3.08 -7.29
CA ASN A 13 2.83 -4.42 -7.21
C ASN A 13 1.93 -4.62 -6.00
N ALA A 14 1.13 -3.61 -5.70
CA ALA A 14 0.20 -3.70 -4.59
C ALA A 14 -0.94 -4.65 -4.95
N GLN A 15 -1.26 -5.53 -4.03
CA GLN A 15 -2.32 -6.52 -4.23
C GLN A 15 -2.98 -6.83 -2.90
N TYR A 16 -4.30 -6.91 -2.91
CA TYR A 16 -5.04 -7.36 -1.74
C TYR A 16 -4.77 -8.83 -1.49
N VAL A 17 -4.68 -9.19 -0.22
CA VAL A 17 -4.52 -10.58 0.21
C VAL A 17 -5.72 -10.95 1.05
N LYS A 18 -6.32 -12.09 0.77
CA LYS A 18 -7.49 -12.53 1.53
C LYS A 18 -7.22 -13.83 2.24
N HIS A 19 -7.96 -14.03 3.31
CA HIS A 19 -7.89 -15.26 4.10
C HIS A 19 -8.44 -16.40 3.26
N LYS A 20 -7.72 -17.51 3.20
CA LYS A 20 -8.08 -18.62 2.33
C LYS A 20 -9.42 -19.25 2.67
N LEU A 21 -9.74 -19.34 3.95
CA LEU A 21 -10.97 -19.98 4.38
C LEU A 21 -12.13 -19.00 4.47
N LEU A 22 -11.87 -17.80 4.97
CA LEU A 22 -12.94 -16.82 5.20
C LEU A 22 -13.22 -15.93 4.02
N GLY A 23 -12.24 -15.76 3.15
CA GLY A 23 -12.40 -14.91 1.97
C GLY A 23 -12.32 -13.42 2.24
N ASP A 24 -12.09 -13.02 3.49
CA ASP A 24 -11.98 -11.61 3.84
C ASP A 24 -10.60 -11.07 3.51
N ILE A 25 -10.55 -9.83 3.06
CA ILE A 25 -9.27 -9.16 2.82
C ILE A 25 -8.61 -8.90 4.16
N THR A 26 -7.38 -9.36 4.32
CA THR A 26 -6.66 -9.23 5.58
C THR A 26 -5.59 -8.15 5.56
N HIS A 27 -4.97 -7.93 4.40
CA HIS A 27 -3.92 -6.93 4.28
C HIS A 27 -3.62 -6.71 2.81
N ILE A 28 -2.66 -5.83 2.55
CA ILE A 28 -2.16 -5.57 1.20
C ILE A 28 -0.70 -5.99 1.16
N ASN A 29 -0.34 -6.75 0.14
CA ASN A 29 1.06 -7.05 -0.13
C ASN A 29 1.55 -6.09 -1.20
N ALA A 30 2.67 -5.44 -0.96
CA ALA A 30 3.22 -4.49 -1.91
C ALA A 30 4.73 -4.40 -1.76
N GLN A 31 5.38 -3.94 -2.82
CA GLN A 31 6.79 -3.60 -2.74
C GLN A 31 6.91 -2.14 -2.37
N ILE A 32 7.54 -1.87 -1.25
CA ILE A 32 7.75 -0.52 -0.76
C ILE A 32 9.25 -0.27 -0.78
N ASP A 33 9.67 0.66 -1.63
CA ASP A 33 11.08 0.98 -1.86
C ASP A 33 11.90 -0.27 -2.16
N GLY A 34 11.32 -1.16 -2.96
CA GLY A 34 11.99 -2.39 -3.37
C GLY A 34 11.90 -3.54 -2.38
N VAL A 35 11.24 -3.35 -1.26
CA VAL A 35 11.11 -4.39 -0.24
C VAL A 35 9.68 -4.90 -0.22
N ASN A 36 9.52 -6.22 -0.34
CA ASN A 36 8.20 -6.82 -0.29
C ASN A 36 7.67 -6.75 1.13
N SER A 37 6.50 -6.15 1.29
CA SER A 37 5.95 -5.85 2.61
C SER A 37 4.49 -6.22 2.68
N ASP A 38 4.06 -6.63 3.87
CA ASP A 38 2.65 -6.83 4.18
C ASP A 38 2.16 -5.62 4.95
N VAL A 39 1.11 -5.00 4.46
CA VAL A 39 0.61 -3.75 5.01
C VAL A 39 -0.79 -3.97 5.58
N PRO A 40 -0.97 -3.78 6.88
CA PRO A 40 -2.30 -3.98 7.48
C PRO A 40 -3.29 -2.93 7.02
N LEU A 41 -4.56 -3.28 7.07
CA LEU A 41 -5.63 -2.35 6.68
C LEU A 41 -5.97 -1.43 7.86
N ASP A 42 -4.99 -0.74 8.34
CA ASP A 42 -5.11 0.11 9.52
C ASP A 42 -4.86 1.56 9.09
N PRO A 43 -5.85 2.44 9.22
CA PRO A 43 -5.66 3.83 8.80
C PRO A 43 -4.58 4.57 9.56
N ASP A 44 -4.19 4.07 10.73
CA ASP A 44 -3.09 4.67 11.48
C ASP A 44 -1.71 4.19 11.03
N ASN A 45 -1.68 3.19 10.14
CA ASN A 45 -0.43 2.68 9.61
C ASN A 45 0.05 3.60 8.49
N ILE A 46 1.28 4.08 8.57
CA ILE A 46 1.79 5.06 7.61
C ILE A 46 1.88 4.49 6.20
N HIS A 47 2.19 3.21 6.06
CA HIS A 47 2.27 2.59 4.74
C HIS A 47 0.89 2.46 4.11
N TYR A 48 -0.10 2.07 4.90
CA TYR A 48 -1.46 1.97 4.40
C TYR A 48 -1.99 3.34 3.99
N ALA A 49 -1.74 4.35 4.82
CA ALA A 49 -2.17 5.71 4.51
C ALA A 49 -1.55 6.20 3.20
N GLU A 50 -0.27 5.89 2.98
CA GLU A 50 0.40 6.29 1.76
C GLU A 50 -0.15 5.54 0.54
N ILE A 51 -0.45 4.25 0.71
CA ILE A 51 -1.06 3.46 -0.37
C ILE A 51 -2.39 4.09 -0.78
N LEU A 52 -3.24 4.41 0.19
CA LEU A 52 -4.54 5.01 -0.11
C LEU A 52 -4.38 6.37 -0.80
N LYS A 53 -3.42 7.15 -0.36
CA LYS A 53 -3.14 8.45 -0.96
C LYS A 53 -2.74 8.30 -2.43
N GLN A 54 -1.85 7.36 -2.73
CA GLN A 54 -1.39 7.16 -4.09
C GLN A 54 -2.49 6.59 -4.99
N VAL A 55 -3.35 5.75 -4.45
CA VAL A 55 -4.51 5.26 -5.19
C VAL A 55 -5.44 6.41 -5.53
N LYS A 56 -5.69 7.28 -4.57
CA LYS A 56 -6.55 8.44 -4.79
C LYS A 56 -5.96 9.40 -5.82
N GLU A 57 -4.64 9.53 -5.82
CA GLU A 57 -3.94 10.37 -6.79
C GLU A 57 -3.90 9.75 -8.18
N GLY A 58 -4.23 8.48 -8.30
CA GLY A 58 -4.20 7.80 -9.59
C GLY A 58 -2.84 7.27 -9.99
N THR A 59 -1.88 7.27 -9.08
CA THR A 59 -0.52 6.80 -9.38
C THR A 59 -0.29 5.35 -8.97
N LEU A 60 -1.23 4.76 -8.25
CA LEU A 60 -1.11 3.38 -7.79
C LEU A 60 -2.45 2.67 -7.96
N THR A 61 -2.40 1.42 -8.38
CA THR A 61 -3.58 0.56 -8.44
C THR A 61 -3.33 -0.65 -7.56
N ILE A 62 -4.33 -1.03 -6.77
CA ILE A 62 -4.25 -2.23 -5.95
C ILE A 62 -4.96 -3.34 -6.69
N LYS A 63 -4.22 -4.40 -6.98
CA LYS A 63 -4.76 -5.55 -7.69
C LYS A 63 -5.67 -6.35 -6.76
N ASP A 64 -6.71 -6.93 -7.33
CA ASP A 64 -7.62 -7.77 -6.57
C ASP A 64 -6.91 -9.00 -6.02
N ALA A 65 -7.41 -9.52 -4.92
CA ALA A 65 -6.90 -10.76 -4.35
C ALA A 65 -7.17 -11.93 -5.30
N ASP A 66 -6.25 -12.84 -5.31
CA ASP A 66 -6.40 -14.08 -6.11
C ASP A 66 -7.47 -14.99 -5.54
#